data_bf651972cc588a2e5d0ec4d5c55b11ad
#
_entry.id   bf651972cc588a2e5d0ec4d5c55b11ad
#
_cell.length_a   1.000
_cell.length_b   1.000
_cell.length_c   1.000
_cell.angle_alpha   90.00
_cell.angle_beta   90.00
_cell.angle_gamma   90.00
#
_symmetry.space_group_name_H-M   'P 1'
#
loop_
_entity.id
_entity.type
_entity.pdbx_description
1 polymer ?
#
loop_
_entity_poly.entity_id
_entity_poly.type
_entity_poly.pdbx_seq_one_letter_code
_entity_poly.pdbx_strand_id
1 'polypeptide(L)'
;MTAHDGRIERQVVERYFEAVNRRDVAAIVADLADDCEWSWPGSGEVIRGRATIETVVARTPGLPQVLVHRVIGGPDLVAAVWTGDYGDGVPWRNISLYEFRDGRIMAKTDGFGSAFEPPAWRRELVSVEPLPKP
;
A
#
# COMPACT_ATOMS: atom_id res chain seq x y z
N MET A 1 -19.23 -26.77 -2.26
CA MET A 1 -18.53 -25.57 -2.78
C MET A 1 -18.02 -24.75 -1.60
N THR A 2 -16.76 -24.45 -1.61
CA THR A 2 -16.15 -23.64 -0.56
C THR A 2 -16.47 -22.18 -0.78
N ALA A 3 -16.90 -21.49 0.24
CA ALA A 3 -17.12 -20.04 0.17
C ALA A 3 -15.78 -19.35 -0.07
N HIS A 4 -15.77 -18.32 -0.92
CA HIS A 4 -14.59 -17.53 -1.20
C HIS A 4 -14.36 -16.55 -0.03
N ASP A 5 -13.29 -16.74 0.70
CA ASP A 5 -13.00 -16.00 1.93
C ASP A 5 -11.99 -14.87 1.75
N GLY A 6 -11.55 -14.62 0.52
CA GLY A 6 -10.60 -13.55 0.21
C GLY A 6 -9.13 -13.89 0.46
N ARG A 7 -8.81 -15.11 0.86
CA ARG A 7 -7.42 -15.49 1.14
C ARG A 7 -6.51 -15.32 -0.06
N ILE A 8 -7.00 -15.65 -1.26
CA ILE A 8 -6.21 -15.52 -2.49
C ILE A 8 -5.87 -14.06 -2.75
N GLU A 9 -6.85 -13.16 -2.59
CA GLU A 9 -6.64 -11.73 -2.78
C GLU A 9 -5.69 -11.15 -1.74
N ARG A 10 -5.79 -11.58 -0.48
CA ARG A 10 -4.82 -11.16 0.55
C ARG A 10 -3.40 -11.62 0.20
N GLN A 11 -3.25 -12.82 -0.35
CA GLN A 11 -1.94 -13.32 -0.81
C GLN A 11 -1.39 -12.49 -1.98
N VAL A 12 -2.25 -12.05 -2.89
CA VAL A 12 -1.85 -11.14 -3.98
C VAL A 12 -1.28 -9.85 -3.41
N VAL A 13 -1.94 -9.27 -2.40
CA VAL A 13 -1.46 -8.06 -1.74
C VAL A 13 -0.12 -8.28 -1.03
N GLU A 14 0.03 -9.41 -0.35
CA GLU A 14 1.30 -9.76 0.30
C GLU A 14 2.44 -9.89 -0.72
N ARG A 15 2.20 -10.53 -1.86
CA ARG A 15 3.18 -10.63 -2.95
C ARG A 15 3.55 -9.25 -3.51
N TYR A 16 2.58 -8.36 -3.60
CA TYR A 16 2.82 -6.99 -4.04
C TYR A 16 3.86 -6.31 -3.15
N PHE A 17 3.70 -6.38 -1.83
CA PHE A 17 4.66 -5.77 -0.90
C PHE A 17 6.03 -6.45 -0.93
N GLU A 18 6.07 -7.77 -1.09
CA GLU A 18 7.34 -8.49 -1.29
C GLU A 18 8.08 -7.99 -2.54
N ALA A 19 7.32 -7.77 -3.62
CA ALA A 19 7.87 -7.23 -4.87
C ALA A 19 8.41 -5.81 -4.68
N VAL A 20 7.71 -4.96 -3.91
CA VAL A 20 8.19 -3.61 -3.57
C VAL A 20 9.54 -3.69 -2.85
N ASN A 21 9.66 -4.58 -1.86
CA ASN A 21 10.92 -4.76 -1.11
C ASN A 21 12.06 -5.27 -2.00
N ARG A 22 11.75 -6.07 -3.01
CA ARG A 22 12.76 -6.54 -3.97
C ARG A 22 13.06 -5.53 -5.08
N ARG A 23 12.32 -4.44 -5.18
CA ARG A 23 12.40 -3.45 -6.26
C ARG A 23 12.18 -4.10 -7.64
N ASP A 24 11.31 -5.09 -7.67
CA ASP A 24 10.99 -5.84 -8.89
C ASP A 24 9.77 -5.21 -9.56
N VAL A 25 10.00 -4.29 -10.49
CA VAL A 25 8.94 -3.52 -11.15
C VAL A 25 7.93 -4.43 -11.85
N ALA A 26 8.41 -5.44 -12.56
CA ALA A 26 7.51 -6.37 -13.26
C ALA A 26 6.60 -7.13 -12.29
N ALA A 27 7.13 -7.55 -11.15
CA ALA A 27 6.35 -8.24 -10.13
C ALA A 27 5.35 -7.30 -9.43
N ILE A 28 5.73 -6.03 -9.21
CA ILE A 28 4.83 -5.03 -8.60
C ILE A 28 3.55 -4.87 -9.42
N VAL A 29 3.65 -4.88 -10.74
CA VAL A 29 2.50 -4.65 -11.62
C VAL A 29 1.86 -5.95 -12.14
N ALA A 30 2.39 -7.10 -11.80
CA ALA A 30 1.98 -8.39 -12.38
C ALA A 30 0.50 -8.72 -12.16
N ASP A 31 -0.04 -8.38 -10.99
CA ASP A 31 -1.42 -8.71 -10.63
C ASP A 31 -2.41 -7.56 -10.88
N LEU A 32 -1.97 -6.48 -11.52
CA LEU A 32 -2.85 -5.36 -11.85
C LEU A 32 -3.66 -5.67 -13.12
N ALA A 33 -4.92 -5.27 -13.11
CA ALA A 33 -5.73 -5.25 -14.32
C ALA A 33 -5.16 -4.22 -15.31
N ASP A 34 -5.37 -4.44 -16.61
CA ASP A 34 -4.86 -3.53 -17.65
C ASP A 34 -5.36 -2.10 -17.47
N ASP A 35 -6.60 -1.93 -17.00
CA ASP A 35 -7.24 -0.65 -16.74
C ASP A 35 -7.14 -0.20 -15.27
N CYS A 36 -6.23 -0.76 -14.50
CA CYS A 36 -6.05 -0.44 -13.09
C CYS A 36 -5.80 1.06 -12.88
N GLU A 37 -6.35 1.60 -11.79
CA GLU A 37 -6.10 2.98 -11.39
C GLU A 37 -5.49 3.01 -10.00
N TRP A 38 -4.46 3.83 -9.83
CA TRP A 38 -3.89 4.15 -8.52
C TRP A 38 -4.26 5.57 -8.15
N SER A 39 -4.69 5.77 -6.90
CA SER A 39 -5.08 7.07 -6.38
C SER A 39 -4.26 7.43 -5.15
N TRP A 40 -3.75 8.65 -5.14
CA TRP A 40 -3.03 9.22 -4.00
C TRP A 40 -3.77 10.47 -3.50
N PRO A 41 -4.76 10.30 -2.60
CA PRO A 41 -5.62 11.41 -2.17
C PRO A 41 -4.86 12.59 -1.55
N GLY A 42 -3.71 12.32 -0.91
CA GLY A 42 -2.93 13.38 -0.29
C GLY A 42 -2.43 14.45 -1.27
N SER A 43 -2.11 14.05 -2.50
CA SER A 43 -1.72 14.98 -3.57
C SER A 43 -2.84 15.21 -4.59
N GLY A 44 -3.86 14.36 -4.57
CA GLY A 44 -4.93 14.37 -5.58
C GLY A 44 -4.56 13.67 -6.89
N GLU A 45 -3.42 13.00 -6.93
CA GLU A 45 -2.97 12.32 -8.14
C GLU A 45 -3.74 11.04 -8.38
N VAL A 46 -4.03 10.78 -9.66
CA VAL A 46 -4.59 9.51 -10.14
C VAL A 46 -3.74 9.04 -11.32
N ILE A 47 -3.31 7.79 -11.26
CA ILE A 47 -2.51 7.16 -12.32
C ILE A 47 -3.40 6.12 -12.97
N ARG A 48 -3.65 6.25 -14.27
CA ARG A 48 -4.56 5.39 -15.00
C ARG A 48 -3.84 4.47 -15.96
N GLY A 49 -4.15 3.18 -15.84
CA GLY A 49 -3.65 2.14 -16.71
C GLY A 49 -2.37 1.50 -16.19
N ARG A 50 -2.31 0.17 -16.31
CA ARG A 50 -1.17 -0.63 -15.86
C ARG A 50 0.14 -0.16 -16.48
N ALA A 51 0.16 0.15 -17.76
CA ALA A 51 1.38 0.59 -18.44
C ALA A 51 1.90 1.91 -17.87
N THR A 52 1.01 2.86 -17.57
CA THR A 52 1.38 4.13 -16.96
C THR A 52 1.88 3.92 -15.53
N ILE A 53 1.20 3.05 -14.76
CA ILE A 53 1.62 2.70 -13.40
C ILE A 53 3.03 2.11 -13.42
N GLU A 54 3.29 1.17 -14.33
CA GLU A 54 4.63 0.57 -14.47
C GLU A 54 5.70 1.63 -14.73
N THR A 55 5.42 2.59 -15.60
CA THR A 55 6.34 3.69 -15.88
C THR A 55 6.60 4.54 -14.64
N VAL A 56 5.55 4.88 -13.87
CA VAL A 56 5.69 5.67 -12.65
C VAL A 56 6.53 4.91 -11.63
N VAL A 57 6.26 3.63 -11.42
CA VAL A 57 7.02 2.79 -10.49
C VAL A 57 8.49 2.73 -10.90
N ALA A 58 8.76 2.50 -12.20
CA ALA A 58 10.12 2.41 -12.72
C ALA A 58 10.91 3.73 -12.58
N ARG A 59 10.21 4.87 -12.64
CA ARG A 59 10.83 6.19 -12.50
C ARG A 59 10.90 6.71 -11.08
N THR A 60 10.30 5.99 -10.12
CA THR A 60 10.34 6.41 -8.71
C THR A 60 11.79 6.37 -8.21
N PRO A 61 12.36 7.51 -7.72
CA PRO A 61 13.78 7.57 -7.36
C PRO A 61 14.19 6.63 -6.24
N GLY A 62 13.25 6.26 -5.36
CA GLY A 62 13.50 5.32 -4.28
C GLY A 62 12.21 4.69 -3.86
N LEU A 63 12.02 3.41 -4.21
CA LEU A 63 10.91 2.65 -3.66
C LEU A 63 11.17 2.42 -2.17
N PRO A 64 10.11 2.46 -1.33
CA PRO A 64 10.30 2.31 0.10
C PRO A 64 10.72 0.88 0.48
N GLN A 65 11.40 0.76 1.60
CA GLN A 65 11.45 -0.50 2.34
C GLN A 65 10.17 -0.59 3.14
N VAL A 66 9.45 -1.71 3.07
CA VAL A 66 8.13 -1.82 3.70
C VAL A 66 8.07 -2.92 4.74
N LEU A 67 7.29 -2.66 5.78
CA LEU A 67 6.92 -3.63 6.81
C LEU A 67 5.40 -3.67 6.88
N VAL A 68 4.82 -4.81 6.52
CA VAL A 68 3.36 -4.98 6.53
C VAL A 68 2.92 -5.45 7.92
N HIS A 69 1.97 -4.74 8.51
CA HIS A 69 1.44 -5.06 9.83
C HIS A 69 0.17 -5.90 9.76
N ARG A 70 -0.73 -5.56 8.84
CA ARG A 70 -2.01 -6.25 8.68
C ARG A 70 -2.43 -6.25 7.22
N VAL A 71 -2.99 -7.37 6.79
CA VAL A 71 -3.69 -7.50 5.51
C VAL A 71 -5.04 -8.13 5.83
N ILE A 72 -6.12 -7.41 5.55
CA ILE A 72 -7.47 -7.82 5.93
C ILE A 72 -8.44 -7.64 4.78
N GLY A 73 -9.51 -8.44 4.77
CA GLY A 73 -10.61 -8.30 3.82
C GLY A 73 -10.57 -9.30 2.69
N GLY A 74 -11.23 -8.95 1.61
CA GLY A 74 -11.46 -9.78 0.44
C GLY A 74 -12.83 -10.42 0.44
N PRO A 75 -13.27 -10.94 -0.72
CA PRO A 75 -12.50 -10.96 -1.97
C PRO A 75 -12.48 -9.65 -2.74
N ASP A 76 -13.48 -8.76 -2.59
CA ASP A 76 -13.60 -7.57 -3.44
C ASP A 76 -12.70 -6.41 -3.00
N LEU A 77 -12.46 -6.30 -1.70
CA LEU A 77 -11.67 -5.21 -1.13
C LEU A 77 -10.72 -5.76 -0.07
N VAL A 78 -9.44 -5.47 -0.22
CA VAL A 78 -8.41 -5.80 0.76
C VAL A 78 -7.78 -4.52 1.27
N ALA A 79 -7.60 -4.42 2.57
CA ALA A 79 -6.88 -3.31 3.19
C ALA A 79 -5.54 -3.82 3.74
N ALA A 80 -4.51 -3.00 3.60
CA ALA A 80 -3.21 -3.26 4.19
C ALA A 80 -2.77 -2.09 5.04
N VAL A 81 -2.28 -2.36 6.24
CA VAL A 81 -1.64 -1.38 7.12
C VAL A 81 -0.16 -1.68 7.11
N TRP A 82 0.66 -0.69 6.77
CA TRP A 82 2.09 -0.90 6.58
C TRP A 82 2.89 0.33 6.95
N THR A 83 4.17 0.12 7.24
CA THR A 83 5.14 1.19 7.48
C THR A 83 6.13 1.20 6.34
N GLY A 84 6.47 2.39 5.86
CA GLY A 84 7.45 2.57 4.80
C GLY A 84 8.61 3.45 5.25
N ASP A 85 9.83 3.06 4.86
CA ASP A 85 11.03 3.90 4.97
C ASP A 85 11.44 4.30 3.56
N TYR A 86 11.41 5.60 3.28
CA TYR A 86 11.70 6.16 1.96
C TYR A 86 13.16 6.62 1.83
N GLY A 87 14.06 6.11 2.69
CA GLY A 87 15.49 6.36 2.60
C GLY A 87 16.04 7.35 3.61
N ASP A 88 15.19 7.95 4.44
CA ASP A 88 15.58 8.91 5.47
C ASP A 88 15.54 8.34 6.90
N GLY A 89 15.15 7.09 7.06
CA GLY A 89 15.02 6.45 8.36
C GLY A 89 13.81 6.89 9.17
N VAL A 90 12.94 7.73 8.60
CA VAL A 90 11.70 8.18 9.24
C VAL A 90 10.55 7.28 8.78
N PRO A 91 9.93 6.51 9.68
CA PRO A 91 8.84 5.62 9.28
C PRO A 91 7.57 6.41 8.96
N TRP A 92 6.95 6.06 7.83
CA TRP A 92 5.63 6.55 7.44
C TRP A 92 4.62 5.45 7.69
N ARG A 93 3.52 5.74 8.36
CA ARG A 93 2.46 4.79 8.58
C ARG A 93 1.39 4.97 7.52
N ASN A 94 1.20 3.93 6.71
CA ASN A 94 0.38 4.00 5.52
C ASN A 94 -0.74 2.98 5.57
N ILE A 95 -1.85 3.31 4.89
CA ILE A 95 -2.96 2.40 4.68
C ILE A 95 -3.24 2.37 3.20
N SER A 96 -3.33 1.17 2.63
CA SER A 96 -3.67 0.97 1.23
C SER A 96 -4.93 0.14 1.10
N LEU A 97 -5.76 0.52 0.13
CA LEU A 97 -6.96 -0.21 -0.23
C LEU A 97 -6.77 -0.78 -1.63
N TYR A 98 -7.06 -2.07 -1.79
CA TYR A 98 -6.95 -2.78 -3.06
C TYR A 98 -8.33 -3.31 -3.43
N GLU A 99 -8.86 -2.84 -4.55
CA GLU A 99 -10.13 -3.31 -5.08
C GLU A 99 -9.85 -4.32 -6.18
N PHE A 100 -10.55 -5.46 -6.13
CA PHE A 100 -10.33 -6.59 -7.02
C PHE A 100 -11.50 -6.78 -7.97
N ARG A 101 -11.18 -7.17 -9.19
CA ARG A 101 -12.13 -7.62 -10.21
C ARG A 101 -11.51 -8.83 -10.89
N ASP A 102 -12.23 -9.96 -10.89
CA ASP A 102 -11.78 -11.20 -11.53
C ASP A 102 -10.37 -11.64 -11.08
N GLY A 103 -10.09 -11.49 -9.79
CA GLY A 103 -8.82 -11.90 -9.21
C GLY A 103 -7.65 -10.96 -9.46
N ARG A 104 -7.89 -9.82 -10.14
CA ARG A 104 -6.87 -8.80 -10.40
C ARG A 104 -7.18 -7.51 -9.68
N ILE A 105 -6.15 -6.77 -9.33
CA ILE A 105 -6.30 -5.45 -8.70
C ILE A 105 -6.75 -4.46 -9.77
N MET A 106 -7.98 -3.95 -9.62
CA MET A 106 -8.52 -2.95 -10.54
C MET A 106 -8.34 -1.52 -10.04
N ALA A 107 -8.15 -1.34 -8.73
CA ALA A 107 -7.89 -0.02 -8.15
C ALA A 107 -7.08 -0.17 -6.86
N LYS A 108 -6.19 0.79 -6.65
CA LYS A 108 -5.45 0.91 -5.39
C LYS A 108 -5.50 2.35 -4.92
N THR A 109 -5.78 2.55 -3.64
CA THR A 109 -5.75 3.86 -2.99
C THR A 109 -4.74 3.82 -1.87
N ASP A 110 -3.78 4.74 -1.86
CA ASP A 110 -2.79 4.84 -0.79
C ASP A 110 -3.02 6.10 0.03
N GLY A 111 -3.19 5.91 1.33
CA GLY A 111 -3.14 6.98 2.31
C GLY A 111 -1.79 6.98 2.99
N PHE A 112 -1.00 8.04 2.76
CA PHE A 112 0.33 8.16 3.33
C PHE A 112 0.29 9.01 4.60
N GLY A 113 0.84 8.49 5.70
CA GLY A 113 0.87 9.17 6.98
C GLY A 113 2.29 9.41 7.47
N SER A 114 2.74 10.67 7.39
CA SER A 114 4.01 11.05 8.02
C SER A 114 3.82 11.25 9.53
N ALA A 115 4.90 11.05 10.29
CA ALA A 115 4.89 11.35 11.71
C ALA A 115 4.69 12.86 11.96
N PHE A 116 3.95 13.20 13.02
CA PHE A 116 3.79 14.58 13.44
C PHE A 116 3.69 14.63 14.97
N GLU A 117 3.99 15.83 15.53
CA GLU A 117 3.92 16.03 16.96
C GLU A 117 2.45 16.11 17.41
N PRO A 118 2.06 15.36 18.47
CA PRO A 118 0.72 15.49 19.02
C PRO A 118 0.46 16.93 19.51
N PRO A 119 -0.75 17.45 19.28
CA PRO A 119 -1.12 18.76 19.83
C PRO A 119 -1.04 18.77 21.36
N ALA A 120 -0.61 19.91 21.93
CA ALA A 120 -0.40 20.02 23.37
C ALA A 120 -1.67 19.74 24.18
N TRP A 121 -2.86 20.12 23.68
CA TRP A 121 -4.10 20.03 24.44
C TRP A 121 -4.50 18.61 24.83
N ARG A 122 -4.01 17.59 24.10
CA ARG A 122 -4.37 16.18 24.40
C ARG A 122 -3.19 15.37 24.91
N ARG A 123 -2.02 15.95 25.06
CA ARG A 123 -0.79 15.23 25.38
C ARG A 123 -0.90 14.41 26.67
N GLU A 124 -1.58 14.95 27.67
CA GLU A 124 -1.76 14.25 28.95
C GLU A 124 -2.76 13.09 28.89
N LEU A 125 -3.59 13.05 27.84
CA LEU A 125 -4.67 12.08 27.71
C LEU A 125 -4.30 10.90 26.82
N VAL A 126 -3.17 10.97 26.12
CA VAL A 126 -2.77 9.97 25.12
C VAL A 126 -1.38 9.46 25.39
N SER A 127 -1.13 8.22 24.98
CA SER A 127 0.21 7.65 24.95
C SER A 127 0.77 7.77 23.54
N VAL A 128 2.04 8.10 23.41
CA VAL A 128 2.71 8.15 22.11
C VAL A 128 3.65 6.95 22.03
N GLU A 129 3.42 6.10 21.04
CA GLU A 129 4.22 4.91 20.81
C GLU A 129 4.99 5.05 19.51
N PRO A 130 6.29 4.69 19.48
CA PRO A 130 7.07 4.79 18.26
C PRO A 130 6.54 3.81 17.20
N LEU A 131 6.57 4.23 15.92
CA LEU A 131 6.23 3.36 14.81
C LEU A 131 7.33 2.33 14.61
N PRO A 132 6.98 1.04 14.39
CA PRO A 132 7.97 0.04 14.03
C PRO A 132 8.63 0.39 12.69
N LYS A 133 9.93 0.16 12.60
CA LYS A 133 10.69 0.39 11.37
C LYS A 133 10.76 -0.88 10.54
N PRO A 134 10.74 -0.76 9.23
CA PRO A 134 10.97 -1.88 8.34
C PRO A 134 12.34 -2.53 8.54
#